data_f4a9614fcbda4d777add1f63d9b8902f
#
_entry.id   f4a9614fcbda4d777add1f63d9b8902f
#
_cell.length_a   1.000
_cell.length_b   1.000
_cell.length_c   1.000
_cell.angle_alpha   90.00
_cell.angle_beta   90.00
_cell.angle_gamma   90.00
#
_symmetry.space_group_name_H-M   'P 1'
#
loop_
_entity.id
_entity.type
_entity.pdbx_description
1 polymer ?
#
loop_
_entity_poly.entity_id
_entity_poly.type
_entity_poly.pdbx_seq_one_letter_code
_entity_poly.pdbx_strand_id
1 'polypeptide(L)'
;MPADPLKFAYWVPNVSGGLVTSRIEQRTDWGYDYNRELAVLAENNGFDYALTQVRYMAGYGAEQQHESTSFSLALLLATRRLKVIAAVHPGLWHPGVLAKLGATADHLSHGRFAVNVVSGWFKDEFTALGEPWLEHDERYRRAEEFIRALRASWTEDRAELAGDFYRLRGFSLKPKPLGTAGRPHPEIFQGGNSTAARAMAGRVSDWYFSNGRDVDGVAEQIADVHDSASRAGRRPPKFGLNGFLIARDTEAEARETLREIVARADTEAVEGFGAAVRQAGRSTADGKGMWQDSTFEDLVQYNDGFRTGLIGTPERIAERIVAYKRLGVDLFLLGFLHYHEEVEYFGRRVLPLVRELEAADRTGPASVPAHA
;
A
#
# COMPACT_ATOMS: atom_id res chain seq x y z
N MET A 1 -9.14 -12.58 21.84
CA MET A 1 -7.66 -12.69 21.70
C MET A 1 -7.11 -11.29 21.74
N PRO A 2 -5.94 -11.02 22.34
CA PRO A 2 -5.34 -9.71 22.25
C PRO A 2 -5.13 -9.37 20.76
N ALA A 3 -5.51 -8.16 20.35
CA ALA A 3 -5.32 -7.71 18.99
C ALA A 3 -3.83 -7.75 18.62
N ASP A 4 -3.50 -8.21 17.41
CA ASP A 4 -2.14 -8.22 16.90
C ASP A 4 -1.51 -6.79 17.02
N PRO A 5 -0.20 -6.68 17.27
CA PRO A 5 0.44 -5.39 17.25
C PRO A 5 0.36 -4.76 15.86
N LEU A 6 0.21 -3.44 15.81
CA LEU A 6 0.17 -2.66 14.57
C LEU A 6 1.43 -2.92 13.76
N LYS A 7 1.28 -3.12 12.46
CA LYS A 7 2.36 -3.31 11.51
C LYS A 7 2.80 -2.00 10.86
N PHE A 8 4.06 -1.94 10.48
CA PHE A 8 4.60 -0.78 9.77
C PHE A 8 5.24 -1.22 8.46
N ALA A 9 4.89 -0.50 7.41
CA ALA A 9 5.48 -0.60 6.09
C ALA A 9 6.06 0.75 5.68
N TYR A 10 7.00 0.76 4.74
CA TYR A 10 7.44 1.99 4.10
C TYR A 10 7.33 1.88 2.57
N TRP A 11 7.10 3.02 1.93
CA TRP A 11 7.18 3.14 0.48
C TRP A 11 8.64 3.08 0.06
N VAL A 12 8.98 2.09 -0.75
CA VAL A 12 10.34 1.99 -1.33
C VAL A 12 10.51 3.10 -2.36
N PRO A 13 11.53 3.96 -2.22
CA PRO A 13 11.83 4.96 -3.24
C PRO A 13 12.58 4.34 -4.44
N ASN A 14 11.97 3.32 -5.09
CA ASN A 14 12.47 2.73 -6.34
C ASN A 14 12.15 3.58 -7.57
N VAL A 15 11.85 4.84 -7.35
CA VAL A 15 11.45 5.86 -8.31
C VAL A 15 12.18 7.17 -8.03
N SER A 16 12.59 7.90 -9.06
CA SER A 16 13.17 9.24 -8.91
C SER A 16 12.11 10.26 -8.46
N GLY A 17 12.56 11.38 -7.87
CA GLY A 17 11.68 12.46 -7.42
C GLY A 17 11.12 12.28 -5.99
N GLY A 18 11.46 11.19 -5.31
CA GLY A 18 11.03 10.96 -3.92
C GLY A 18 9.53 10.67 -3.76
N LEU A 19 8.96 10.98 -2.61
CA LEU A 19 7.56 10.68 -2.26
C LEU A 19 6.66 11.92 -2.23
N VAL A 20 7.21 13.11 -2.43
CA VAL A 20 6.44 14.35 -2.59
C VAL A 20 6.82 15.03 -3.91
N THR A 21 5.82 15.52 -4.61
CA THR A 21 5.99 16.27 -5.88
C THR A 21 6.39 17.71 -5.55
N SER A 22 7.60 17.87 -5.06
CA SER A 22 8.14 19.13 -4.56
C SER A 22 9.62 19.26 -4.92
N ARG A 23 10.07 20.51 -5.14
CA ARG A 23 11.47 20.85 -5.36
C ARG A 23 12.27 21.02 -4.06
N ILE A 24 11.68 20.65 -2.94
CA ILE A 24 12.40 20.53 -1.67
C ILE A 24 13.44 19.41 -1.77
N GLU A 25 14.55 19.56 -1.07
CA GLU A 25 15.52 18.46 -0.97
C GLU A 25 14.88 17.25 -0.28
N GLN A 26 14.97 16.08 -0.90
CA GLN A 26 14.38 14.85 -0.36
C GLN A 26 15.41 13.79 0.04
N ARG A 27 16.70 14.00 -0.21
CA ARG A 27 17.80 13.08 0.11
C ARG A 27 17.45 11.60 -0.09
N THR A 28 16.79 11.30 -1.22
CA THR A 28 16.43 9.94 -1.65
C THR A 28 17.14 9.60 -2.96
N ASP A 29 17.43 8.32 -3.15
CA ASP A 29 17.95 7.80 -4.41
C ASP A 29 17.12 6.59 -4.83
N TRP A 30 16.83 6.49 -6.12
CA TRP A 30 16.04 5.40 -6.69
C TRP A 30 16.87 4.14 -6.97
N GLY A 31 18.20 4.24 -6.87
CA GLY A 31 19.14 3.15 -7.15
C GLY A 31 19.09 2.03 -6.12
N TYR A 32 19.61 0.86 -6.53
CA TYR A 32 19.56 -0.35 -5.72
C TYR A 32 20.39 -0.22 -4.43
N ASP A 33 21.59 0.33 -4.47
CA ASP A 33 22.45 0.37 -3.29
C ASP A 33 21.83 1.18 -2.16
N TYR A 34 21.27 2.35 -2.48
CA TYR A 34 20.52 3.18 -1.53
C TYR A 34 19.35 2.40 -0.92
N ASN A 35 18.52 1.78 -1.75
CA ASN A 35 17.33 1.06 -1.32
C ASN A 35 17.66 -0.22 -0.54
N ARG A 36 18.78 -0.89 -0.85
CA ARG A 36 19.28 -2.03 -0.08
C ARG A 36 19.65 -1.62 1.34
N GLU A 37 20.38 -0.52 1.49
CA GLU A 37 20.77 0.02 2.80
C GLU A 37 19.55 0.46 3.59
N LEU A 38 18.61 1.15 2.93
CA LEU A 38 17.33 1.56 3.52
C LEU A 38 16.51 0.35 3.98
N ALA A 39 16.44 -0.72 3.20
CA ALA A 39 15.67 -1.92 3.57
C ALA A 39 16.24 -2.59 4.83
N VAL A 40 17.56 -2.69 4.94
CA VAL A 40 18.23 -3.22 6.13
C VAL A 40 18.02 -2.28 7.33
N LEU A 41 18.11 -0.97 7.12
CA LEU A 41 17.84 0.03 8.16
C LEU A 41 16.41 -0.07 8.68
N ALA A 42 15.42 -0.13 7.77
CA ALA A 42 14.00 -0.25 8.12
C ALA A 42 13.72 -1.55 8.89
N GLU A 43 14.27 -2.69 8.43
CA GLU A 43 14.17 -3.96 9.13
C GLU A 43 14.70 -3.87 10.58
N ASN A 44 15.80 -3.17 10.79
CA ASN A 44 16.42 -3.00 12.11
C ASN A 44 15.69 -1.97 12.99
N ASN A 45 14.89 -1.09 12.37
CA ASN A 45 14.08 -0.08 13.07
C ASN A 45 12.60 -0.48 13.21
N GLY A 46 12.28 -1.77 13.05
CA GLY A 46 10.98 -2.35 13.41
C GLY A 46 9.92 -2.27 12.33
N PHE A 47 10.30 -2.03 11.08
CA PHE A 47 9.36 -2.16 9.95
C PHE A 47 9.14 -3.63 9.61
N ASP A 48 7.88 -3.98 9.36
CA ASP A 48 7.44 -5.33 9.00
C ASP A 48 7.43 -5.54 7.49
N TYR A 49 7.17 -4.48 6.72
CA TYR A 49 7.00 -4.54 5.26
C TYR A 49 7.70 -3.37 4.55
N ALA A 50 8.03 -3.62 3.28
CA ALA A 50 8.38 -2.60 2.29
C ALA A 50 7.45 -2.77 1.08
N LEU A 51 7.01 -1.68 0.45
CA LEU A 51 6.19 -1.72 -0.76
C LEU A 51 6.90 -1.02 -1.90
N THR A 52 7.22 -1.75 -2.97
CA THR A 52 7.77 -1.18 -4.20
C THR A 52 6.66 -0.61 -5.07
N GLN A 53 6.92 0.57 -5.62
CA GLN A 53 5.99 1.25 -6.51
C GLN A 53 6.00 0.62 -7.90
N VAL A 54 4.86 0.68 -8.62
CA VAL A 54 4.73 0.22 -10.00
C VAL A 54 4.39 1.38 -10.92
N ARG A 55 5.22 1.52 -11.95
CA ARG A 55 5.02 2.41 -13.09
C ARG A 55 5.94 1.93 -14.21
N TYR A 56 5.48 1.96 -15.45
CA TYR A 56 6.24 1.57 -16.64
C TYR A 56 6.61 2.74 -17.53
N MET A 57 6.03 3.92 -17.28
CA MET A 57 6.32 5.16 -17.98
C MET A 57 6.74 6.27 -17.02
N ALA A 58 7.70 7.10 -17.46
CA ALA A 58 8.04 8.35 -16.81
C ALA A 58 6.86 9.34 -16.82
N GLY A 59 6.84 10.26 -15.88
CA GLY A 59 5.86 11.33 -15.80
C GLY A 59 5.56 11.81 -14.38
N TYR A 60 4.98 12.99 -14.30
CA TYR A 60 4.53 13.61 -13.04
C TYR A 60 5.63 13.66 -11.96
N GLY A 61 6.84 14.09 -12.34
CA GLY A 61 7.99 14.22 -11.43
C GLY A 61 8.76 12.92 -11.19
N ALA A 62 8.37 11.80 -11.80
CA ALA A 62 9.04 10.50 -11.71
C ALA A 62 9.60 10.10 -13.09
N GLU A 63 10.90 10.34 -13.29
CA GLU A 63 11.57 10.09 -14.59
C GLU A 63 12.20 8.71 -14.69
N GLN A 64 12.67 8.16 -13.58
CA GLN A 64 13.31 6.86 -13.51
C GLN A 64 12.57 5.98 -12.51
N GLN A 65 12.29 4.73 -12.89
CA GLN A 65 11.72 3.75 -11.98
C GLN A 65 12.14 2.34 -12.34
N HIS A 66 12.52 1.57 -11.33
CA HIS A 66 12.78 0.14 -11.50
C HIS A 66 11.48 -0.67 -11.53
N GLU A 67 11.50 -1.79 -12.29
CA GLU A 67 10.40 -2.74 -12.29
C GLU A 67 10.22 -3.35 -10.90
N SER A 68 8.98 -3.33 -10.40
CA SER A 68 8.66 -3.58 -9.00
C SER A 68 8.94 -5.00 -8.53
N THR A 69 8.67 -6.02 -9.35
CA THR A 69 8.81 -7.43 -8.92
C THR A 69 10.26 -7.86 -8.81
N SER A 70 11.09 -7.47 -9.79
CA SER A 70 12.53 -7.72 -9.80
C SER A 70 13.23 -6.97 -8.67
N PHE A 71 12.85 -5.70 -8.48
CA PHE A 71 13.41 -4.89 -7.40
C PHE A 71 13.01 -5.41 -6.02
N SER A 72 11.75 -5.86 -5.86
CA SER A 72 11.29 -6.52 -4.63
C SER A 72 12.10 -7.77 -4.31
N LEU A 73 12.40 -8.59 -5.32
CA LEU A 73 13.23 -9.79 -5.13
C LEU A 73 14.63 -9.42 -4.65
N ALA A 74 15.24 -8.38 -5.22
CA ALA A 74 16.56 -7.91 -4.80
C ALA A 74 16.57 -7.46 -3.32
N LEU A 75 15.53 -6.72 -2.86
CA LEU A 75 15.39 -6.30 -1.47
C LEU A 75 15.11 -7.48 -0.53
N LEU A 76 14.32 -8.47 -0.96
CA LEU A 76 14.09 -9.71 -0.20
C LEU A 76 15.38 -10.47 0.07
N LEU A 77 16.29 -10.53 -0.93
CA LEU A 77 17.58 -11.20 -0.79
C LEU A 77 18.57 -10.42 0.10
N ALA A 78 18.40 -9.11 0.20
CA ALA A 78 19.22 -8.23 1.04
C ALA A 78 18.79 -8.22 2.53
N THR A 79 17.58 -8.66 2.84
CA THR A 79 16.97 -8.63 4.17
C THR A 79 16.69 -10.04 4.73
N ARG A 80 16.34 -10.16 5.99
CA ARG A 80 16.11 -11.46 6.65
C ARG A 80 14.71 -11.63 7.24
N ARG A 81 14.06 -10.56 7.65
CA ARG A 81 12.73 -10.54 8.30
C ARG A 81 11.71 -9.71 7.55
N LEU A 82 12.17 -8.63 6.90
CA LEU A 82 11.32 -7.70 6.17
C LEU A 82 10.57 -8.42 5.06
N LYS A 83 9.26 -8.29 5.03
CA LYS A 83 8.43 -8.71 3.91
C LYS A 83 8.42 -7.63 2.83
N VAL A 84 8.43 -8.01 1.57
CA VAL A 84 8.37 -7.05 0.46
C VAL A 84 7.14 -7.30 -0.39
N ILE A 85 6.38 -6.23 -0.59
CA ILE A 85 5.14 -6.20 -1.36
C ILE A 85 5.47 -5.63 -2.73
N ALA A 86 5.38 -6.45 -3.78
CA ALA A 86 5.55 -6.00 -5.15
C ALA A 86 4.23 -5.47 -5.70
N ALA A 87 4.17 -4.19 -6.11
CA ALA A 87 3.01 -3.66 -6.79
C ALA A 87 2.96 -4.12 -8.25
N VAL A 88 1.79 -4.52 -8.75
CA VAL A 88 1.60 -5.04 -10.10
C VAL A 88 0.30 -4.54 -10.73
N HIS A 89 0.30 -4.39 -12.06
CA HIS A 89 -0.89 -4.02 -12.82
C HIS A 89 -1.49 -5.24 -13.54
N PRO A 90 -2.75 -5.65 -13.24
CA PRO A 90 -3.52 -6.54 -14.10
C PRO A 90 -3.64 -5.96 -15.52
N GLY A 91 -3.45 -6.79 -16.54
CA GLY A 91 -3.38 -6.39 -17.94
C GLY A 91 -1.94 -6.29 -18.45
N LEU A 92 -1.00 -5.79 -17.64
CA LEU A 92 0.43 -5.81 -17.99
C LEU A 92 1.14 -7.10 -17.53
N TRP A 93 0.49 -7.89 -16.69
CA TRP A 93 0.95 -9.20 -16.24
C TRP A 93 -0.08 -10.28 -16.54
N HIS A 94 0.38 -11.43 -17.03
CA HIS A 94 -0.44 -12.63 -17.01
C HIS A 94 -0.40 -13.28 -15.62
N PRO A 95 -1.56 -13.60 -14.97
CA PRO A 95 -1.56 -14.08 -13.58
C PRO A 95 -0.78 -15.38 -13.39
N GLY A 96 -0.79 -16.31 -14.35
CA GLY A 96 -0.01 -17.55 -14.27
C GLY A 96 1.51 -17.31 -14.31
N VAL A 97 1.97 -16.30 -15.07
CA VAL A 97 3.40 -15.91 -15.11
C VAL A 97 3.81 -15.27 -13.80
N LEU A 98 3.01 -14.33 -13.28
CA LEU A 98 3.26 -13.73 -11.98
C LEU A 98 3.18 -14.76 -10.84
N ALA A 99 2.25 -15.72 -10.92
CA ALA A 99 2.17 -16.79 -9.93
C ALA A 99 3.46 -17.62 -9.87
N LYS A 100 4.09 -17.89 -11.03
CA LYS A 100 5.37 -18.61 -11.10
C LYS A 100 6.51 -17.79 -10.50
N LEU A 101 6.61 -16.51 -10.85
CA LEU A 101 7.58 -15.58 -10.27
C LEU A 101 7.39 -15.50 -8.74
N GLY A 102 6.16 -15.28 -8.27
CA GLY A 102 5.83 -15.16 -6.86
C GLY A 102 6.17 -16.42 -6.05
N ALA A 103 5.92 -17.61 -6.59
CA ALA A 103 6.34 -18.85 -5.95
C ALA A 103 7.88 -18.93 -5.83
N THR A 104 8.61 -18.52 -6.86
CA THR A 104 10.08 -18.46 -6.82
C THR A 104 10.57 -17.47 -5.77
N ALA A 105 10.04 -16.25 -5.77
CA ALA A 105 10.40 -15.20 -4.82
C ALA A 105 10.07 -15.62 -3.37
N ASP A 106 8.96 -16.32 -3.18
CA ASP A 106 8.53 -16.84 -1.88
C ASP A 106 9.51 -17.90 -1.34
N HIS A 107 9.98 -18.82 -2.19
CA HIS A 107 11.02 -19.78 -1.81
C HIS A 107 12.35 -19.10 -1.48
N LEU A 108 12.83 -18.21 -2.35
CA LEU A 108 14.10 -17.51 -2.17
C LEU A 108 14.11 -16.62 -0.92
N SER A 109 12.96 -16.09 -0.54
CA SER A 109 12.80 -15.23 0.62
C SER A 109 12.30 -15.95 1.88
N HIS A 110 12.10 -17.27 1.86
CA HIS A 110 11.52 -18.02 2.97
C HIS A 110 10.16 -17.50 3.42
N GLY A 111 9.24 -17.25 2.47
CA GLY A 111 7.86 -16.89 2.76
C GLY A 111 7.61 -15.40 3.02
N ARG A 112 8.48 -14.49 2.54
CA ARG A 112 8.37 -13.05 2.78
C ARG A 112 7.88 -12.22 1.59
N PHE A 113 7.59 -12.86 0.46
CA PHE A 113 7.04 -12.20 -0.73
C PHE A 113 5.54 -11.94 -0.57
N ALA A 114 5.08 -10.78 -1.04
CA ALA A 114 3.69 -10.41 -1.14
C ALA A 114 3.44 -9.60 -2.43
N VAL A 115 2.19 -9.46 -2.84
CA VAL A 115 1.81 -8.67 -4.02
C VAL A 115 0.78 -7.61 -3.66
N ASN A 116 0.87 -6.43 -4.28
CA ASN A 116 -0.17 -5.41 -4.26
C ASN A 116 -0.75 -5.26 -5.66
N VAL A 117 -2.01 -5.66 -5.84
CA VAL A 117 -2.71 -5.58 -7.12
C VAL A 117 -3.32 -4.21 -7.30
N VAL A 118 -2.79 -3.43 -8.23
CA VAL A 118 -3.20 -2.06 -8.55
C VAL A 118 -3.98 -2.06 -9.85
N SER A 119 -5.26 -1.69 -9.81
CA SER A 119 -6.17 -1.78 -10.98
C SER A 119 -5.82 -0.83 -12.13
N GLY A 120 -4.95 0.14 -11.89
CA GLY A 120 -4.44 1.10 -12.87
C GLY A 120 -5.13 2.47 -12.78
N TRP A 121 -4.36 3.53 -12.94
CA TRP A 121 -4.81 4.93 -12.94
C TRP A 121 -4.16 5.74 -14.07
N PHE A 122 -2.97 5.34 -14.56
CA PHE A 122 -2.22 6.03 -15.60
C PHE A 122 -2.56 5.43 -16.97
N LYS A 123 -3.53 6.05 -17.66
CA LYS A 123 -4.06 5.57 -18.95
C LYS A 123 -2.97 5.40 -20.00
N ASP A 124 -2.09 6.40 -20.13
CA ASP A 124 -1.11 6.44 -21.22
C ASP A 124 -0.09 5.29 -21.14
N GLU A 125 0.22 4.83 -19.91
CA GLU A 125 1.08 3.67 -19.69
C GLU A 125 0.50 2.39 -20.32
N PHE A 126 -0.80 2.13 -20.12
CA PHE A 126 -1.48 0.97 -20.69
C PHE A 126 -1.55 1.06 -22.22
N THR A 127 -1.97 2.22 -22.72
CA THR A 127 -2.12 2.40 -24.17
C THR A 127 -0.80 2.39 -24.92
N ALA A 128 0.27 2.92 -24.33
CA ALA A 128 1.62 2.87 -24.89
C ALA A 128 2.18 1.44 -24.99
N LEU A 129 1.76 0.56 -24.07
CA LEU A 129 2.13 -0.87 -24.10
C LEU A 129 1.18 -1.73 -24.93
N GLY A 130 0.21 -1.12 -25.61
CA GLY A 130 -0.76 -1.81 -26.47
C GLY A 130 -1.94 -2.46 -25.73
N GLU A 131 -2.07 -2.19 -24.43
CA GLU A 131 -3.18 -2.70 -23.64
C GLU A 131 -4.40 -1.77 -23.72
N PRO A 132 -5.63 -2.32 -23.84
CA PRO A 132 -6.83 -1.52 -23.85
C PRO A 132 -7.04 -0.83 -22.50
N TRP A 133 -7.38 0.45 -22.55
CA TRP A 133 -7.83 1.15 -21.37
C TRP A 133 -9.30 0.83 -21.10
N LEU A 134 -9.54 0.02 -20.08
CA LEU A 134 -10.88 -0.37 -19.65
C LEU A 134 -11.54 0.75 -18.84
N GLU A 135 -12.87 0.79 -18.83
CA GLU A 135 -13.65 1.61 -17.92
C GLU A 135 -13.34 1.28 -16.46
N HIS A 136 -13.60 2.25 -15.57
CA HIS A 136 -13.18 2.15 -14.16
C HIS A 136 -13.58 0.82 -13.50
N ASP A 137 -14.86 0.47 -13.53
CA ASP A 137 -15.36 -0.72 -12.82
C ASP A 137 -14.91 -2.03 -13.52
N GLU A 138 -14.69 -2.01 -14.84
CA GLU A 138 -14.10 -3.14 -15.55
C GLU A 138 -12.64 -3.39 -15.18
N ARG A 139 -11.86 -2.34 -14.87
CA ARG A 139 -10.50 -2.52 -14.35
C ARG A 139 -10.53 -3.27 -13.01
N TYR A 140 -11.51 -3.00 -12.14
CA TYR A 140 -11.68 -3.75 -10.88
C TYR A 140 -12.18 -5.17 -11.11
N ARG A 141 -13.06 -5.41 -12.08
CA ARG A 141 -13.47 -6.77 -12.49
C ARG A 141 -12.25 -7.57 -12.97
N ARG A 142 -11.43 -6.99 -13.84
CA ARG A 142 -10.17 -7.61 -14.30
C ARG A 142 -9.21 -7.89 -13.13
N ALA A 143 -9.07 -6.97 -12.20
CA ALA A 143 -8.21 -7.14 -11.02
C ALA A 143 -8.73 -8.24 -10.09
N GLU A 144 -10.04 -8.34 -9.88
CA GLU A 144 -10.64 -9.43 -9.10
C GLU A 144 -10.38 -10.80 -9.74
N GLU A 145 -10.58 -10.90 -11.04
CA GLU A 145 -10.33 -12.15 -11.79
C GLU A 145 -8.83 -12.51 -11.75
N PHE A 146 -7.95 -11.52 -11.86
CA PHE A 146 -6.50 -11.69 -11.71
C PHE A 146 -6.13 -12.25 -10.34
N ILE A 147 -6.69 -11.71 -9.26
CA ILE A 147 -6.47 -12.21 -7.88
C ILE A 147 -6.97 -13.64 -7.73
N ARG A 148 -8.14 -13.97 -8.28
CA ARG A 148 -8.69 -15.34 -8.26
C ARG A 148 -7.77 -16.30 -9.02
N ALA A 149 -7.25 -15.90 -10.19
CA ALA A 149 -6.31 -16.69 -10.96
C ALA A 149 -4.97 -16.90 -10.24
N LEU A 150 -4.43 -15.88 -9.56
CA LEU A 150 -3.24 -16.01 -8.72
C LEU A 150 -3.47 -17.03 -7.61
N ARG A 151 -4.55 -16.87 -6.85
CA ARG A 151 -4.87 -17.75 -5.71
C ARG A 151 -5.06 -19.18 -6.16
N ALA A 152 -5.84 -19.44 -7.21
CA ALA A 152 -6.02 -20.78 -7.79
C ALA A 152 -4.67 -21.38 -8.22
N SER A 153 -3.83 -20.60 -8.91
CA SER A 153 -2.50 -21.05 -9.34
C SER A 153 -1.61 -21.46 -8.16
N TRP A 154 -1.69 -20.76 -7.03
CA TRP A 154 -0.86 -21.05 -5.86
C TRP A 154 -1.38 -22.20 -5.01
N THR A 155 -2.72 -22.40 -4.94
CA THR A 155 -3.33 -23.34 -3.97
C THR A 155 -3.89 -24.62 -4.59
N GLU A 156 -4.30 -24.61 -5.85
CA GLU A 156 -4.88 -25.77 -6.53
C GLU A 156 -3.83 -26.58 -7.29
N ASP A 157 -3.94 -27.90 -7.30
CA ASP A 157 -3.01 -28.77 -8.05
C ASP A 157 -3.09 -28.51 -9.56
N ARG A 158 -4.29 -28.28 -10.04
CA ARG A 158 -4.61 -27.94 -11.44
C ARG A 158 -5.61 -26.80 -11.42
N ALA A 159 -5.11 -25.59 -11.62
CA ALA A 159 -5.95 -24.40 -11.63
C ALA A 159 -6.77 -24.32 -12.90
N GLU A 160 -8.08 -24.12 -12.74
CA GLU A 160 -9.04 -23.89 -13.80
C GLU A 160 -9.70 -22.50 -13.60
N LEU A 161 -9.73 -21.71 -14.65
CA LEU A 161 -10.42 -20.42 -14.67
C LEU A 161 -10.94 -20.17 -16.08
N ALA A 162 -12.23 -19.90 -16.20
CA ALA A 162 -12.86 -19.49 -17.46
C ALA A 162 -13.50 -18.11 -17.26
N GLY A 163 -12.63 -17.09 -17.18
CA GLY A 163 -13.07 -15.72 -16.96
C GLY A 163 -13.21 -14.91 -18.23
N ASP A 164 -13.64 -13.66 -18.07
CA ASP A 164 -13.77 -12.70 -19.16
C ASP A 164 -12.39 -12.18 -19.62
N PHE A 165 -11.45 -12.05 -18.69
CA PHE A 165 -10.12 -11.46 -18.91
C PHE A 165 -9.00 -12.51 -18.94
N TYR A 166 -9.11 -13.56 -18.11
CA TYR A 166 -8.07 -14.58 -17.99
C TYR A 166 -8.64 -15.99 -18.08
N ARG A 167 -7.83 -16.90 -18.64
CA ARG A 167 -8.19 -18.32 -18.75
C ARG A 167 -7.03 -19.19 -18.31
N LEU A 168 -7.29 -20.10 -17.37
CA LEU A 168 -6.38 -21.17 -16.99
C LEU A 168 -7.04 -22.51 -17.35
N ARG A 169 -6.26 -23.42 -17.91
CA ARG A 169 -6.75 -24.76 -18.32
C ARG A 169 -5.81 -25.82 -17.77
N GLY A 170 -6.13 -26.35 -16.60
CA GLY A 170 -5.31 -27.35 -15.92
C GLY A 170 -3.91 -26.87 -15.57
N PHE A 171 -3.77 -25.57 -15.26
CA PHE A 171 -2.47 -24.99 -14.96
C PHE A 171 -1.91 -25.54 -13.66
N SER A 172 -0.84 -26.34 -13.78
CA SER A 172 -0.15 -26.96 -12.64
C SER A 172 1.17 -26.23 -12.35
N LEU A 173 1.12 -25.31 -11.36
CA LEU A 173 2.30 -24.59 -10.89
C LEU A 173 3.11 -25.46 -9.94
N LYS A 174 4.42 -25.63 -10.22
CA LYS A 174 5.39 -26.27 -9.32
C LYS A 174 6.73 -25.55 -9.39
N PRO A 175 7.43 -25.30 -8.22
CA PRO A 175 6.90 -25.53 -6.88
C PRO A 175 5.73 -24.59 -6.56
N LYS A 176 4.89 -25.00 -5.60
CA LYS A 176 3.93 -24.09 -4.96
C LYS A 176 4.68 -23.14 -4.04
N PRO A 177 4.14 -21.96 -3.68
CA PRO A 177 4.70 -21.13 -2.61
C PRO A 177 4.84 -21.91 -1.28
N LEU A 178 5.68 -21.39 -0.39
CA LEU A 178 5.84 -21.92 0.97
C LEU A 178 4.59 -21.59 1.80
N GLY A 179 3.58 -22.45 1.71
CA GLY A 179 2.32 -22.28 2.45
C GLY A 179 2.43 -22.74 3.89
N THR A 180 1.67 -22.08 4.78
CA THR A 180 1.40 -22.51 6.15
C THR A 180 -0.11 -22.48 6.39
N ALA A 181 -0.58 -23.09 7.51
CA ALA A 181 -2.00 -23.04 7.86
C ALA A 181 -2.55 -21.62 7.99
N GLY A 182 -1.72 -20.66 8.43
CA GLY A 182 -2.10 -19.25 8.56
C GLY A 182 -1.78 -18.39 7.33
N ARG A 183 -1.01 -18.92 6.36
CA ARG A 183 -0.60 -18.25 5.13
C ARG A 183 -0.49 -19.29 4.00
N PRO A 184 -1.60 -19.66 3.36
CA PRO A 184 -1.61 -20.70 2.33
C PRO A 184 -0.95 -20.28 1.01
N HIS A 185 -0.76 -18.98 0.80
CA HIS A 185 -0.14 -18.35 -0.39
C HIS A 185 0.51 -17.02 0.00
N PRO A 186 1.31 -16.38 -0.88
CA PRO A 186 1.77 -15.00 -0.70
C PRO A 186 0.60 -14.06 -0.41
N GLU A 187 0.78 -13.14 0.54
CA GLU A 187 -0.27 -12.19 0.92
C GLU A 187 -0.64 -11.30 -0.27
N ILE A 188 -1.95 -11.09 -0.48
CA ILE A 188 -2.49 -10.29 -1.56
C ILE A 188 -3.05 -8.99 -0.99
N PHE A 189 -2.38 -7.91 -1.30
CA PHE A 189 -2.81 -6.54 -1.02
C PHE A 189 -3.55 -5.98 -2.24
N GLN A 190 -4.44 -5.04 -1.98
CA GLN A 190 -5.15 -4.30 -3.04
C GLN A 190 -5.51 -2.92 -2.52
N GLY A 191 -5.30 -1.90 -3.36
CA GLY A 191 -5.61 -0.52 -3.05
C GLY A 191 -6.75 0.06 -3.88
N GLY A 192 -7.26 1.19 -3.43
CA GLY A 192 -8.27 1.98 -4.11
C GLY A 192 -9.40 2.43 -3.19
N ASN A 193 -9.92 3.64 -3.40
CA ASN A 193 -10.93 4.26 -2.52
C ASN A 193 -12.36 4.21 -3.06
N SER A 194 -12.55 3.84 -4.33
CA SER A 194 -13.89 3.77 -4.95
C SER A 194 -14.74 2.65 -4.35
N THR A 195 -16.06 2.76 -4.50
CA THR A 195 -16.99 1.69 -4.09
C THR A 195 -16.66 0.35 -4.74
N ALA A 196 -16.25 0.33 -6.02
CA ALA A 196 -15.81 -0.89 -6.71
C ALA A 196 -14.56 -1.49 -6.06
N ALA A 197 -13.59 -0.65 -5.66
CA ALA A 197 -12.38 -1.08 -4.97
C ALA A 197 -12.68 -1.72 -3.61
N ARG A 198 -13.49 -1.04 -2.78
CA ARG A 198 -13.91 -1.52 -1.45
C ARG A 198 -14.68 -2.83 -1.56
N ALA A 199 -15.60 -2.92 -2.52
CA ALA A 199 -16.37 -4.12 -2.78
C ALA A 199 -15.47 -5.30 -3.21
N MET A 200 -14.50 -5.07 -4.11
CA MET A 200 -13.53 -6.09 -4.53
C MET A 200 -12.67 -6.55 -3.34
N ALA A 201 -12.19 -5.62 -2.52
CA ALA A 201 -11.37 -5.94 -1.36
C ALA A 201 -12.05 -6.94 -0.43
N GLY A 202 -13.31 -6.70 -0.08
CA GLY A 202 -14.11 -7.63 0.75
C GLY A 202 -14.25 -9.01 0.13
N ARG A 203 -14.36 -9.09 -1.21
CA ARG A 203 -14.55 -10.38 -1.91
C ARG A 203 -13.28 -11.20 -2.09
N VAL A 204 -12.10 -10.56 -2.28
CA VAL A 204 -10.92 -11.34 -2.71
C VAL A 204 -9.59 -10.99 -2.06
N SER A 205 -9.46 -9.88 -1.35
CA SER A 205 -8.15 -9.46 -0.82
C SER A 205 -7.86 -10.04 0.57
N ASP A 206 -6.57 -10.15 0.92
CA ASP A 206 -6.13 -10.46 2.27
C ASP A 206 -5.87 -9.16 3.06
N TRP A 207 -5.45 -8.12 2.33
CA TRP A 207 -5.22 -6.78 2.81
C TRP A 207 -5.88 -5.75 1.89
N TYR A 208 -6.45 -4.71 2.46
CA TYR A 208 -6.92 -3.55 1.73
C TYR A 208 -6.11 -2.33 2.10
N PHE A 209 -5.52 -1.64 1.11
CA PHE A 209 -4.84 -0.37 1.28
C PHE A 209 -5.74 0.81 0.93
N SER A 210 -5.88 1.74 1.87
CA SER A 210 -6.49 3.05 1.65
C SER A 210 -5.44 4.14 1.46
N ASN A 211 -5.75 5.14 0.64
CA ASN A 211 -5.03 6.42 0.69
C ASN A 211 -5.21 7.08 2.06
N GLY A 212 -4.34 8.07 2.35
CA GLY A 212 -4.45 8.84 3.58
C GLY A 212 -5.82 9.50 3.74
N ARG A 213 -6.39 9.37 4.92
CA ARG A 213 -7.65 10.00 5.33
C ARG A 213 -7.63 10.35 6.81
N ASP A 214 -8.53 11.23 7.21
CA ASP A 214 -8.82 11.49 8.61
C ASP A 214 -9.50 10.28 9.30
N VAL A 215 -9.67 10.39 10.60
CA VAL A 215 -10.24 9.33 11.45
C VAL A 215 -11.64 8.92 10.99
N ASP A 216 -12.50 9.89 10.67
CA ASP A 216 -13.90 9.63 10.31
C ASP A 216 -13.99 8.95 8.93
N GLY A 217 -13.22 9.42 7.96
CA GLY A 217 -13.15 8.82 6.63
C GLY A 217 -12.58 7.39 6.61
N VAL A 218 -11.63 7.09 7.51
CA VAL A 218 -11.11 5.73 7.68
C VAL A 218 -12.16 4.80 8.29
N ALA A 219 -12.90 5.27 9.30
CA ALA A 219 -13.97 4.48 9.92
C ALA A 219 -15.04 4.05 8.90
N GLU A 220 -15.47 4.99 8.03
CA GLU A 220 -16.41 4.72 6.93
C GLU A 220 -15.86 3.63 5.98
N GLN A 221 -14.59 3.75 5.57
CA GLN A 221 -13.99 2.80 4.63
C GLN A 221 -13.86 1.40 5.22
N ILE A 222 -13.48 1.28 6.49
CA ILE A 222 -13.41 0.00 7.20
C ILE A 222 -14.81 -0.64 7.24
N ALA A 223 -15.84 0.12 7.58
CA ALA A 223 -17.21 -0.38 7.63
C ALA A 223 -17.68 -0.92 6.26
N ASP A 224 -17.44 -0.18 5.17
CA ASP A 224 -17.81 -0.59 3.82
C ASP A 224 -17.11 -1.90 3.38
N VAL A 225 -15.81 -2.01 3.68
CA VAL A 225 -15.03 -3.22 3.32
C VAL A 225 -15.48 -4.42 4.15
N HIS A 226 -15.77 -4.25 5.44
CA HIS A 226 -16.29 -5.29 6.32
C HIS A 226 -17.66 -5.78 5.87
N ASP A 227 -18.54 -4.85 5.50
CA ASP A 227 -19.88 -5.19 4.98
C ASP A 227 -19.79 -5.95 3.64
N SER A 228 -18.90 -5.55 2.76
CA SER A 228 -18.64 -6.30 1.52
C SER A 228 -18.11 -7.72 1.79
N ALA A 229 -17.21 -7.87 2.75
CA ALA A 229 -16.69 -9.19 3.13
C ALA A 229 -17.77 -10.07 3.74
N SER A 230 -18.60 -9.51 4.61
CA SER A 230 -19.74 -10.19 5.23
C SER A 230 -20.73 -10.70 4.18
N ARG A 231 -21.11 -9.84 3.21
CA ARG A 231 -21.98 -10.25 2.09
C ARG A 231 -21.37 -11.36 1.23
N ALA A 232 -20.04 -11.42 1.15
CA ALA A 232 -19.33 -12.48 0.43
C ALA A 232 -19.08 -13.74 1.28
N GLY A 233 -19.55 -13.80 2.52
CA GLY A 233 -19.32 -14.92 3.45
C GLY A 233 -17.84 -15.09 3.83
N ARG A 234 -17.06 -14.02 3.81
CA ARG A 234 -15.61 -14.03 4.10
C ARG A 234 -15.29 -13.27 5.39
N ARG A 235 -14.16 -13.62 5.99
CA ARG A 235 -13.54 -12.74 6.99
C ARG A 235 -13.10 -11.45 6.32
N PRO A 236 -13.29 -10.28 6.98
CA PRO A 236 -12.78 -9.02 6.49
C PRO A 236 -11.27 -9.08 6.22
N PRO A 237 -10.78 -8.44 5.15
CA PRO A 237 -9.35 -8.25 4.96
C PRO A 237 -8.79 -7.36 6.07
N LYS A 238 -7.49 -7.48 6.34
CA LYS A 238 -6.78 -6.53 7.17
C LYS A 238 -6.71 -5.18 6.49
N PHE A 239 -6.68 -4.10 7.28
CA PHE A 239 -6.72 -2.74 6.78
C PHE A 239 -5.36 -2.04 6.90
N GLY A 240 -4.82 -1.61 5.75
CA GLY A 240 -3.63 -0.77 5.66
C GLY A 240 -3.97 0.68 5.30
N LEU A 241 -3.33 1.63 5.94
CA LEU A 241 -3.53 3.06 5.71
C LEU A 241 -2.24 3.70 5.24
N ASN A 242 -2.27 4.43 4.12
CA ASN A 242 -1.16 5.25 3.68
C ASN A 242 -1.02 6.49 4.57
N GLY A 243 0.19 6.85 4.95
CA GLY A 243 0.51 8.06 5.68
C GLY A 243 1.84 8.67 5.25
N PHE A 244 1.96 9.97 5.37
CA PHE A 244 3.25 10.65 5.25
C PHE A 244 3.64 11.21 6.61
N LEU A 245 4.82 10.82 7.09
CA LEU A 245 5.23 11.10 8.45
C LEU A 245 6.23 12.26 8.49
N ILE A 246 5.90 13.30 9.26
CA ILE A 246 6.79 14.43 9.56
C ILE A 246 6.93 14.54 11.06
N ALA A 247 7.92 13.83 11.64
CA ALA A 247 8.22 13.89 13.05
C ALA A 247 9.33 14.88 13.32
N ARG A 248 9.10 15.83 14.23
CA ARG A 248 10.09 16.83 14.69
C ARG A 248 10.01 16.98 16.20
N ASP A 249 10.98 17.66 16.79
CA ASP A 249 11.01 17.86 18.24
C ASP A 249 9.90 18.81 18.71
N THR A 250 9.38 19.67 17.81
CA THR A 250 8.25 20.56 18.10
C THR A 250 7.18 20.52 17.00
N GLU A 251 5.93 20.81 17.40
CA GLU A 251 4.81 20.96 16.45
C GLU A 251 5.06 22.06 15.42
N ALA A 252 5.73 23.13 15.83
CA ALA A 252 6.03 24.28 14.96
C ALA A 252 6.99 23.87 13.83
N GLU A 253 8.05 23.13 14.14
CA GLU A 253 9.00 22.62 13.15
C GLU A 253 8.36 21.63 12.19
N ALA A 254 7.52 20.71 12.70
CA ALA A 254 6.82 19.76 11.85
C ALA A 254 5.88 20.46 10.85
N ARG A 255 5.13 21.45 11.31
CA ARG A 255 4.24 22.25 10.46
C ARG A 255 5.00 23.13 9.48
N GLU A 256 6.17 23.67 9.88
CA GLU A 256 7.03 24.42 8.96
C GLU A 256 7.55 23.53 7.84
N THR A 257 8.00 22.31 8.16
CA THR A 257 8.42 21.33 7.15
C THR A 257 7.30 21.06 6.13
N LEU A 258 6.06 20.86 6.59
CA LEU A 258 4.92 20.68 5.68
C LEU A 258 4.70 21.91 4.79
N ARG A 259 4.73 23.12 5.38
CA ARG A 259 4.57 24.37 4.61
C ARG A 259 5.66 24.51 3.55
N GLU A 260 6.90 24.18 3.87
CA GLU A 260 8.01 24.21 2.91
C GLU A 260 7.85 23.21 1.76
N ILE A 261 7.40 21.98 2.07
CA ILE A 261 7.09 20.96 1.06
C ILE A 261 6.07 21.51 0.07
N VAL A 262 4.97 22.05 0.57
CA VAL A 262 3.87 22.59 -0.27
C VAL A 262 4.28 23.86 -1.01
N ALA A 263 4.98 24.78 -0.34
CA ALA A 263 5.43 26.03 -0.97
C ALA A 263 6.43 25.82 -2.12
N ARG A 264 7.17 24.71 -2.09
CA ARG A 264 8.10 24.31 -3.15
C ARG A 264 7.55 23.24 -4.09
N ALA A 265 6.23 23.00 -4.07
CA ALA A 265 5.59 22.01 -4.94
C ALA A 265 5.93 22.29 -6.42
N ASP A 266 6.14 21.22 -7.19
CA ASP A 266 6.18 21.31 -8.65
C ASP A 266 4.76 21.37 -9.18
N THR A 267 4.26 22.60 -9.36
CA THR A 267 2.88 22.88 -9.73
C THR A 267 2.45 22.16 -11.00
N GLU A 268 3.32 22.14 -12.04
CA GLU A 268 3.02 21.48 -13.31
C GLU A 268 2.84 19.97 -13.12
N ALA A 269 3.74 19.33 -12.38
CA ALA A 269 3.67 17.89 -12.11
C ALA A 269 2.46 17.54 -11.24
N VAL A 270 2.14 18.33 -10.19
CA VAL A 270 0.97 18.12 -9.31
C VAL A 270 -0.33 18.29 -10.09
N GLU A 271 -0.46 19.35 -10.90
CA GLU A 271 -1.66 19.57 -11.71
C GLU A 271 -1.84 18.50 -12.79
N GLY A 272 -0.75 18.09 -13.46
CA GLY A 272 -0.74 16.99 -14.43
C GLY A 272 -1.19 15.67 -13.81
N PHE A 273 -0.65 15.31 -12.67
CA PHE A 273 -1.10 14.15 -11.90
C PHE A 273 -2.58 14.26 -11.54
N GLY A 274 -3.01 15.40 -10.98
CA GLY A 274 -4.40 15.65 -10.62
C GLY A 274 -5.35 15.53 -11.83
N ALA A 275 -4.95 15.99 -13.01
CA ALA A 275 -5.74 15.83 -14.24
C ALA A 275 -5.86 14.34 -14.65
N ALA A 276 -4.75 13.58 -14.60
CA ALA A 276 -4.72 12.16 -14.96
C ALA A 276 -5.60 11.32 -14.03
N VAL A 277 -5.52 11.52 -12.71
CA VAL A 277 -6.31 10.75 -11.75
C VAL A 277 -7.81 11.10 -11.80
N ARG A 278 -8.14 12.37 -12.04
CA ARG A 278 -9.53 12.79 -12.28
C ARG A 278 -10.07 12.16 -13.56
N GLN A 279 -9.28 12.10 -14.64
CA GLN A 279 -9.68 11.43 -15.87
C GLN A 279 -9.92 9.93 -15.66
N ALA A 280 -9.05 9.25 -14.91
CA ALA A 280 -9.20 7.84 -14.58
C ALA A 280 -10.44 7.56 -13.69
N GLY A 281 -10.87 8.52 -12.89
CA GLY A 281 -12.05 8.43 -12.02
C GLY A 281 -13.37 8.83 -12.67
N ARG A 282 -13.37 9.45 -13.87
CA ARG A 282 -14.60 9.99 -14.51
C ARG A 282 -15.66 8.93 -14.82
N SER A 283 -15.27 7.70 -15.00
CA SER A 283 -16.16 6.58 -15.32
C SER A 283 -16.59 5.77 -14.08
N THR A 284 -16.39 6.28 -12.86
CA THR A 284 -16.95 5.64 -11.66
C THR A 284 -18.45 5.80 -11.64
N ALA A 285 -19.17 4.72 -11.35
CA ALA A 285 -20.64 4.72 -11.34
C ALA A 285 -21.23 5.67 -10.25
N ASP A 286 -20.48 5.91 -9.17
CA ASP A 286 -20.88 6.75 -8.05
C ASP A 286 -20.17 8.12 -8.00
N GLY A 287 -19.32 8.42 -8.99
CA GLY A 287 -18.51 9.62 -9.03
C GLY A 287 -17.43 9.68 -7.93
N LYS A 288 -17.19 8.61 -7.17
CA LYS A 288 -16.23 8.53 -6.06
C LYS A 288 -14.90 7.94 -6.50
N GLY A 289 -14.17 8.66 -7.33
CA GLY A 289 -12.78 8.30 -7.70
C GLY A 289 -11.82 8.40 -6.53
N MET A 290 -10.63 7.80 -6.68
CA MET A 290 -9.63 7.67 -5.60
C MET A 290 -9.17 9.02 -5.02
N TRP A 291 -9.00 10.06 -5.84
CA TRP A 291 -8.53 11.40 -5.45
C TRP A 291 -9.57 12.50 -5.71
N GLN A 292 -10.86 12.17 -5.72
CA GLN A 292 -11.89 13.09 -6.16
C GLN A 292 -12.01 14.34 -5.27
N ASP A 293 -11.82 14.18 -3.98
CA ASP A 293 -11.90 15.21 -2.96
C ASP A 293 -10.52 15.73 -2.49
N SER A 294 -9.44 15.33 -3.18
CA SER A 294 -8.09 15.77 -2.86
C SER A 294 -7.85 17.20 -3.35
N THR A 295 -7.34 18.04 -2.44
CA THR A 295 -6.90 19.40 -2.73
C THR A 295 -5.56 19.41 -3.45
N PHE A 296 -5.08 20.57 -3.89
CA PHE A 296 -3.72 20.70 -4.43
C PHE A 296 -2.67 20.25 -3.41
N GLU A 297 -2.80 20.66 -2.16
CA GLU A 297 -1.89 20.30 -1.07
C GLU A 297 -1.86 18.79 -0.84
N ASP A 298 -3.02 18.14 -0.83
CA ASP A 298 -3.12 16.68 -0.70
C ASP A 298 -2.38 15.95 -1.84
N LEU A 299 -2.49 16.47 -3.07
CA LEU A 299 -1.87 15.88 -4.28
C LEU A 299 -0.35 16.08 -4.36
N VAL A 300 0.23 16.97 -3.56
CA VAL A 300 1.70 17.08 -3.44
C VAL A 300 2.30 15.76 -2.93
N GLN A 301 1.55 15.01 -2.14
CA GLN A 301 1.87 13.64 -1.78
C GLN A 301 0.88 12.67 -2.46
N TYR A 302 1.35 11.87 -3.39
CA TYR A 302 0.55 11.06 -4.34
C TYR A 302 -0.59 10.22 -3.75
N ASN A 303 -0.54 9.87 -2.48
CA ASN A 303 -1.51 8.99 -1.82
C ASN A 303 -2.21 9.66 -0.63
N ASP A 304 -2.39 10.98 -0.69
CA ASP A 304 -3.09 11.79 0.34
C ASP A 304 -2.52 11.62 1.77
N GLY A 305 -1.23 11.27 1.88
CA GLY A 305 -0.63 10.89 3.16
C GLY A 305 -0.67 11.98 4.23
N PHE A 306 -0.67 13.26 3.84
CA PHE A 306 -0.78 14.40 4.76
C PHE A 306 -2.12 14.43 5.52
N ARG A 307 -3.20 13.91 4.91
CA ARG A 307 -4.53 13.88 5.52
C ARG A 307 -4.62 13.02 6.78
N THR A 308 -3.68 12.09 6.98
CA THR A 308 -3.62 11.30 8.21
C THR A 308 -3.22 12.11 9.44
N GLY A 309 -2.60 13.28 9.23
CA GLY A 309 -2.11 14.13 10.32
C GLY A 309 -0.98 13.50 11.12
N LEU A 310 -0.15 12.65 10.52
CA LEU A 310 1.07 12.10 11.14
C LEU A 310 2.20 13.16 11.09
N ILE A 311 1.90 14.35 11.56
CA ILE A 311 2.73 15.56 11.51
C ILE A 311 2.76 16.17 12.90
N GLY A 312 3.93 16.21 13.54
CA GLY A 312 4.07 16.74 14.89
C GLY A 312 5.22 16.13 15.69
N THR A 313 5.09 16.15 17.01
CA THR A 313 6.05 15.48 17.91
C THR A 313 5.85 13.96 17.91
N PRO A 314 6.87 13.19 18.36
CA PRO A 314 6.74 11.73 18.47
C PRO A 314 5.52 11.28 19.29
N GLU A 315 5.22 11.96 20.39
CA GLU A 315 4.09 11.66 21.26
C GLU A 315 2.76 11.85 20.53
N ARG A 316 2.61 13.00 19.85
CA ARG A 316 1.42 13.33 19.09
C ARG A 316 1.17 12.34 17.94
N ILE A 317 2.23 11.97 17.25
CA ILE A 317 2.17 10.98 16.15
C ILE A 317 1.79 9.60 16.70
N ALA A 318 2.38 9.17 17.82
CA ALA A 318 2.07 7.89 18.44
C ALA A 318 0.60 7.80 18.88
N GLU A 319 0.07 8.85 19.54
CA GLU A 319 -1.35 8.96 19.90
C GLU A 319 -2.25 8.85 18.65
N ARG A 320 -1.90 9.54 17.57
CA ARG A 320 -2.64 9.52 16.32
C ARG A 320 -2.64 8.14 15.66
N ILE A 321 -1.49 7.48 15.61
CA ILE A 321 -1.34 6.11 15.10
C ILE A 321 -2.24 5.14 15.89
N VAL A 322 -2.22 5.22 17.22
CA VAL A 322 -3.04 4.34 18.08
C VAL A 322 -4.54 4.65 17.95
N ALA A 323 -4.91 5.92 17.72
CA ALA A 323 -6.30 6.27 17.43
C ALA A 323 -6.82 5.55 16.17
N TYR A 324 -6.04 5.51 15.08
CA TYR A 324 -6.38 4.73 13.90
C TYR A 324 -6.43 3.22 14.15
N LYS A 325 -5.49 2.70 14.95
CA LYS A 325 -5.52 1.28 15.34
C LYS A 325 -6.82 0.90 16.04
N ARG A 326 -7.33 1.76 16.93
CA ARG A 326 -8.60 1.55 17.64
C ARG A 326 -9.80 1.48 16.69
N LEU A 327 -9.72 2.06 15.50
CA LEU A 327 -10.73 1.94 14.44
C LEU A 327 -10.63 0.62 13.66
N GLY A 328 -9.51 -0.09 13.74
CA GLY A 328 -9.28 -1.32 12.98
C GLY A 328 -8.19 -1.21 11.91
N VAL A 329 -7.35 -0.19 11.93
CA VAL A 329 -6.15 -0.15 11.09
C VAL A 329 -5.12 -1.15 11.62
N ASP A 330 -4.68 -2.06 10.76
CA ASP A 330 -3.70 -3.11 11.09
C ASP A 330 -2.27 -2.76 10.66
N LEU A 331 -2.13 -1.84 9.70
CA LEU A 331 -0.83 -1.47 9.12
C LEU A 331 -0.82 -0.01 8.67
N PHE A 332 0.28 0.68 8.95
CA PHE A 332 0.61 1.95 8.29
C PHE A 332 1.67 1.75 7.22
N LEU A 333 1.39 2.26 6.01
CA LEU A 333 2.36 2.39 4.92
C LEU A 333 2.87 3.83 4.90
N LEU A 334 4.10 4.04 5.36
CA LEU A 334 4.67 5.35 5.62
C LEU A 334 5.54 5.85 4.47
N GLY A 335 5.36 7.12 4.10
CA GLY A 335 6.29 7.89 3.31
C GLY A 335 7.06 8.87 4.19
N PHE A 336 8.27 9.23 3.77
CA PHE A 336 9.19 10.11 4.47
C PHE A 336 9.81 11.12 3.50
N LEU A 337 10.26 12.26 4.04
CA LEU A 337 10.99 13.25 3.25
C LEU A 337 12.48 12.86 3.11
N HIS A 338 13.10 12.46 4.20
CA HIS A 338 14.50 12.05 4.29
C HIS A 338 14.56 10.64 4.89
N TYR A 339 14.53 9.63 4.01
CA TYR A 339 14.24 8.26 4.41
C TYR A 339 15.20 7.69 5.48
N HIS A 340 16.51 7.76 5.27
CA HIS A 340 17.46 7.14 6.20
C HIS A 340 17.33 7.71 7.61
N GLU A 341 17.31 9.03 7.71
CA GLU A 341 17.24 9.72 9.00
C GLU A 341 15.88 9.54 9.66
N GLU A 342 14.79 9.65 8.87
CA GLU A 342 13.43 9.63 9.42
C GLU A 342 12.93 8.21 9.73
N VAL A 343 13.39 7.19 9.02
CA VAL A 343 13.15 5.77 9.36
C VAL A 343 13.83 5.42 10.69
N GLU A 344 15.08 5.85 10.88
CA GLU A 344 15.79 5.65 12.13
C GLU A 344 15.15 6.44 13.28
N TYR A 345 14.77 7.70 13.03
CA TYR A 345 14.06 8.53 14.01
C TYR A 345 12.72 7.92 14.43
N PHE A 346 11.94 7.44 13.47
CA PHE A 346 10.69 6.72 13.73
C PHE A 346 10.91 5.50 14.64
N GLY A 347 11.86 4.64 14.29
CA GLY A 347 12.16 3.43 15.05
C GLY A 347 12.62 3.71 16.49
N ARG A 348 13.37 4.80 16.71
CA ARG A 348 13.91 5.16 18.02
C ARG A 348 12.97 6.01 18.87
N ARG A 349 12.16 6.88 18.28
CA ARG A 349 11.40 7.90 19.01
C ARG A 349 9.90 7.69 18.97
N VAL A 350 9.33 7.22 17.85
CA VAL A 350 7.88 7.08 17.68
C VAL A 350 7.42 5.66 18.00
N LEU A 351 8.06 4.64 17.42
CA LEU A 351 7.64 3.26 17.56
C LEU A 351 7.57 2.77 19.02
N PRO A 352 8.53 3.09 19.93
CA PRO A 352 8.41 2.70 21.34
C PRO A 352 7.16 3.26 22.01
N LEU A 353 6.82 4.54 21.75
CA LEU A 353 5.63 5.19 22.29
C LEU A 353 4.35 4.52 21.77
N VAL A 354 4.30 4.15 20.49
CA VAL A 354 3.19 3.36 19.94
C VAL A 354 3.04 2.05 20.70
N ARG A 355 4.15 1.33 20.95
CA ARG A 355 4.12 0.03 21.65
C ARG A 355 3.69 0.17 23.11
N GLU A 356 4.07 1.24 23.80
CA GLU A 356 3.62 1.58 25.15
C GLU A 356 2.11 1.83 25.19
N LEU A 357 1.59 2.66 24.28
CA LEU A 357 0.15 2.93 24.17
C LEU A 357 -0.65 1.67 23.83
N GLU A 358 -0.16 0.83 22.91
CA GLU A 358 -0.77 -0.47 22.61
C GLU A 358 -0.80 -1.41 23.84
N ALA A 359 0.23 -1.39 24.67
CA ALA A 359 0.27 -2.18 25.89
C ALA A 359 -0.72 -1.66 26.92
N ALA A 360 -0.83 -0.34 27.06
CA ALA A 360 -1.81 0.29 27.96
C ALA A 360 -3.26 -0.03 27.56
N ASP A 361 -3.58 -0.01 26.26
CA ASP A 361 -4.89 -0.39 25.76
C ASP A 361 -5.27 -1.86 26.07
N ARG A 362 -4.27 -2.75 26.16
CA ARG A 362 -4.48 -4.16 26.51
C ARG A 362 -4.70 -4.41 28.00
N THR A 363 -4.15 -3.51 28.86
CA THR A 363 -4.22 -3.64 30.33
C THR A 363 -5.33 -2.80 30.96
N GLY A 364 -5.96 -1.89 30.20
CA GLY A 364 -7.09 -1.08 30.64
C GLY A 364 -8.29 -1.95 31.06
N PRO A 365 -9.17 -1.45 31.96
CA PRO A 365 -10.34 -2.22 32.40
C PRO A 365 -11.20 -2.58 31.18
N ALA A 366 -11.53 -3.87 31.05
CA ALA A 366 -12.46 -4.36 30.04
C ALA A 366 -13.71 -3.48 30.07
N SER A 367 -14.05 -2.84 28.95
CA SER A 367 -15.28 -2.08 28.83
C SER A 367 -16.45 -2.97 29.28
N VAL A 368 -17.10 -2.59 30.36
CA VAL A 368 -18.34 -3.21 30.83
C VAL A 368 -19.33 -3.14 29.65
N PRO A 369 -19.90 -4.27 29.19
CA PRO A 369 -20.93 -4.20 28.17
C PRO A 369 -22.11 -3.40 28.75
N ALA A 370 -22.51 -2.32 28.05
CA ALA A 370 -23.72 -1.61 28.36
C ALA A 370 -24.91 -2.57 28.19
N HIS A 371 -25.36 -3.13 29.32
CA HIS A 371 -26.68 -3.75 29.42
C HIS A 371 -27.68 -2.63 29.61
N ALA A 372 -28.56 -2.42 28.65
CA ALA A 372 -30.03 -2.33 28.78
C ALA A 372 -30.62 -1.87 27.44
#